data_c4ca1879fd50cb1b24a4ec551e0b7709
#
_entry.id   c4ca1879fd50cb1b24a4ec551e0b7709
#
_cell.length_a   1.000
_cell.length_b   1.000
_cell.length_c   1.000
_cell.angle_alpha   90.00
_cell.angle_beta   90.00
_cell.angle_gamma   90.00
#
_symmetry.space_group_name_H-M   'P 1'
#
loop_
_entity.id
_entity.type
_entity.pdbx_description
1 polymer ?
#
loop_
_entity_poly.entity_id
_entity_poly.type
_entity_poly.pdbx_seq_one_letter_code
_entity_poly.pdbx_strand_id
1 'polypeptide(L)'
;MKAVITVVTTLLVAVAATNEVHRSYDNDHQHQRSSSINGRQAATIDPAEATSDFWRQKAQETLKAKLQEAPVIAKAKNVIYFIGDGMSAQTIAATRMYLGNENKMLSFEQFPYLATAKTYCVNRQVADSACTATAYLSGVKTNYGMINVGPHVPRYSCTYNRTESEFLGLLKWAQEADMATAVVTNARITHATPAGAYASITNRDWEDDSYVTNAGCDATKYPDVAHQLVHGEVGKRLNVILGGGRRHFVPSTQMDDENVAGSRADGRNLINEWKEAHPNNATYVWNKSGLQSIDVTNIENVLGLFDSSHSLYNLEIDDQRLGAVKPKLTDMVDAALKMLTKDKDKGYFLFVEGAKIDMAHHDSRPRLALEETAEFSRAIELARNITALDDTLIVVSSDHGHTMTYNGYPKRGSDILGIGGYSDEDGLPYTTLSYANGEGYYLTYKEGNPAERVDFSQYDLTDHQTLYMATVPLNAESHGGEDVAVFASGPMAHIFRGNMEQNVLPDLISYAAKIGKYKENGGDGDGQPGSGSSLALCIQLMVVCGVTVLLGQLKW
;
A
#
# COMPACT_ATOMS: atom_id res chain seq x y z
N MET A 1 -62.56 -23.99 -5.34
CA MET A 1 -62.25 -24.08 -3.90
C MET A 1 -60.88 -24.71 -3.60
N LYS A 2 -60.43 -25.79 -4.26
CA LYS A 2 -59.15 -26.42 -4.00
C LYS A 2 -57.90 -25.53 -4.40
N ALA A 3 -58.00 -24.73 -5.47
CA ALA A 3 -56.92 -23.87 -5.91
C ALA A 3 -56.66 -22.63 -5.02
N VAL A 4 -57.73 -22.13 -4.35
CA VAL A 4 -57.61 -20.97 -3.44
C VAL A 4 -56.99 -21.37 -2.11
N ILE A 5 -57.24 -22.60 -1.64
CA ILE A 5 -56.68 -23.11 -0.38
C ILE A 5 -55.15 -23.35 -0.53
N THR A 6 -54.69 -23.81 -1.70
CA THR A 6 -53.26 -24.04 -1.94
C THR A 6 -52.46 -22.73 -2.00
N VAL A 7 -53.02 -21.65 -2.57
CA VAL A 7 -52.36 -20.34 -2.64
C VAL A 7 -52.28 -19.68 -1.26
N VAL A 8 -53.32 -19.82 -0.44
CA VAL A 8 -53.32 -19.25 0.93
C VAL A 8 -52.33 -20.00 1.83
N THR A 9 -52.20 -21.33 1.67
CA THR A 9 -51.24 -22.11 2.46
C THR A 9 -49.80 -21.80 2.07
N THR A 10 -49.53 -21.59 0.77
CA THR A 10 -48.18 -21.22 0.30
C THR A 10 -47.79 -19.77 0.72
N LEU A 11 -48.75 -18.84 0.75
CA LEU A 11 -48.51 -17.49 1.26
C LEU A 11 -48.29 -17.45 2.77
N LEU A 12 -49.00 -18.28 3.54
CA LEU A 12 -48.83 -18.38 4.99
C LEU A 12 -47.49 -19.01 5.38
N VAL A 13 -46.99 -19.99 4.61
CA VAL A 13 -45.66 -20.57 4.82
C VAL A 13 -44.54 -19.57 4.43
N ALA A 14 -44.72 -18.80 3.35
CA ALA A 14 -43.76 -17.76 2.96
C ALA A 14 -43.69 -16.61 3.98
N VAL A 15 -44.84 -16.20 4.57
CA VAL A 15 -44.85 -15.15 5.61
C VAL A 15 -44.31 -15.69 6.94
N ALA A 16 -44.50 -16.99 7.27
CA ALA A 16 -43.87 -17.58 8.46
C ALA A 16 -42.34 -17.71 8.30
N ALA A 17 -41.87 -18.12 7.10
CA ALA A 17 -40.43 -18.21 6.82
C ALA A 17 -39.72 -16.84 6.83
N THR A 18 -40.37 -15.77 6.33
CA THR A 18 -39.83 -14.41 6.39
C THR A 18 -39.84 -13.84 7.81
N ASN A 19 -40.80 -14.20 8.66
CA ASN A 19 -40.80 -13.80 10.06
C ASN A 19 -39.78 -14.55 10.91
N GLU A 20 -39.46 -15.81 10.59
CA GLU A 20 -38.36 -16.53 11.29
C GLU A 20 -36.98 -16.01 10.92
N VAL A 21 -36.74 -15.65 9.65
CA VAL A 21 -35.48 -15.01 9.24
C VAL A 21 -35.32 -13.63 9.89
N HIS A 22 -36.37 -12.83 10.06
CA HIS A 22 -36.28 -11.56 10.79
C HIS A 22 -36.14 -11.71 12.31
N ARG A 23 -36.61 -12.81 12.90
CA ARG A 23 -36.44 -13.06 14.35
C ARG A 23 -35.02 -13.48 14.72
N SER A 24 -34.26 -14.09 13.83
CA SER A 24 -32.86 -14.46 14.11
C SER A 24 -31.92 -13.25 14.20
N TYR A 25 -32.23 -12.15 13.51
CA TYR A 25 -31.41 -10.92 13.58
C TYR A 25 -31.64 -10.13 14.88
N ASP A 26 -32.81 -10.18 15.50
CA ASP A 26 -33.11 -9.44 16.72
C ASP A 26 -32.66 -10.16 18.01
N ASN A 27 -32.33 -11.46 17.96
CA ASN A 27 -31.87 -12.21 19.12
C ASN A 27 -30.36 -12.13 19.39
N ASP A 28 -29.56 -11.56 18.48
CA ASP A 28 -28.12 -11.44 18.62
C ASP A 28 -27.67 -10.55 19.81
N HIS A 29 -28.58 -9.82 20.42
CA HIS A 29 -28.28 -8.93 21.54
C HIS A 29 -28.20 -9.62 22.92
N GLN A 30 -28.60 -10.91 23.05
CA GLN A 30 -28.67 -11.55 24.37
C GLN A 30 -27.48 -12.44 24.74
N HIS A 31 -26.58 -12.81 23.82
CA HIS A 31 -25.50 -13.76 24.11
C HIS A 31 -24.11 -13.14 24.35
N GLN A 32 -24.04 -11.84 24.65
CA GLN A 32 -22.76 -11.22 25.02
C GLN A 32 -22.35 -11.58 26.45
N ARG A 33 -21.76 -12.77 26.64
CA ARG A 33 -20.95 -13.02 27.82
C ARG A 33 -19.68 -12.16 27.72
N SER A 34 -19.51 -11.21 28.63
CA SER A 34 -18.29 -10.42 28.73
C SER A 34 -17.16 -11.35 29.17
N SER A 35 -16.31 -11.76 28.27
CA SER A 35 -15.04 -12.38 28.59
C SER A 35 -13.97 -11.29 28.62
N SER A 36 -13.52 -10.90 29.80
CA SER A 36 -12.23 -10.25 29.99
C SER A 36 -11.16 -11.33 29.79
N ILE A 37 -10.80 -11.63 28.57
CA ILE A 37 -9.65 -12.46 28.26
C ILE A 37 -8.47 -11.52 28.10
N ASN A 38 -7.39 -11.76 28.83
CA ASN A 38 -6.08 -11.10 28.86
C ASN A 38 -5.80 -10.25 27.60
N GLY A 39 -6.05 -8.95 27.67
CA GLY A 39 -5.91 -8.11 26.51
C GLY A 39 -5.68 -6.67 26.88
N ARG A 40 -5.40 -5.88 25.88
CA ARG A 40 -5.29 -4.44 25.95
C ARG A 40 -6.50 -3.86 26.67
N GLN A 41 -6.27 -2.84 27.48
CA GLN A 41 -7.35 -2.14 28.19
C GLN A 41 -8.41 -1.68 27.19
N ALA A 42 -9.67 -2.04 27.41
CA ALA A 42 -10.79 -1.61 26.61
C ALA A 42 -10.75 -0.09 26.41
N ALA A 43 -10.90 0.36 25.16
CA ALA A 43 -10.87 1.77 24.87
C ALA A 43 -12.04 2.49 25.55
N THR A 44 -11.75 3.58 26.25
CA THR A 44 -12.78 4.39 26.91
C THR A 44 -13.60 5.11 25.85
N ILE A 45 -14.90 4.86 25.85
CA ILE A 45 -15.87 5.60 25.00
C ILE A 45 -16.25 6.87 25.73
N ASP A 46 -16.24 8.01 25.02
CA ASP A 46 -16.69 9.28 25.58
C ASP A 46 -18.19 9.20 25.94
N PRO A 47 -18.60 9.42 27.20
CA PRO A 47 -20.02 9.40 27.58
C PRO A 47 -20.88 10.39 26.78
N ALA A 48 -20.31 11.45 26.26
CA ALA A 48 -21.02 12.42 25.42
C ALA A 48 -21.57 11.78 24.12
N GLU A 49 -20.94 10.73 23.62
CA GLU A 49 -21.38 9.98 22.43
C GLU A 49 -22.77 9.33 22.60
N ALA A 50 -23.26 9.19 23.82
CA ALA A 50 -24.63 8.72 24.09
C ALA A 50 -25.71 9.76 23.75
N THR A 51 -25.34 11.00 23.41
CA THR A 51 -26.27 12.08 23.11
C THR A 51 -26.36 12.36 21.60
N SER A 52 -27.57 12.67 21.12
CA SER A 52 -27.76 13.07 19.71
C SER A 52 -27.02 14.38 19.37
N ASP A 53 -26.85 15.27 20.35
CA ASP A 53 -26.24 16.59 20.11
C ASP A 53 -24.75 16.48 19.86
N PHE A 54 -24.06 15.56 20.52
CA PHE A 54 -22.67 15.24 20.22
C PHE A 54 -22.47 14.91 18.72
N TRP A 55 -23.29 14.03 18.17
CA TRP A 55 -23.16 13.61 16.77
C TRP A 55 -23.54 14.70 15.78
N ARG A 56 -24.55 15.54 16.11
CA ARG A 56 -24.91 16.71 15.29
C ARG A 56 -23.79 17.74 15.27
N GLN A 57 -23.20 18.03 16.43
CA GLN A 57 -22.07 18.94 16.54
C GLN A 57 -20.86 18.42 15.75
N LYS A 58 -20.47 17.16 15.93
CA LYS A 58 -19.37 16.52 15.20
C LYS A 58 -19.58 16.58 13.68
N ALA A 59 -20.80 16.33 13.20
CA ALA A 59 -21.14 16.45 11.78
C ALA A 59 -20.99 17.90 11.27
N GLN A 60 -21.44 18.91 12.04
CA GLN A 60 -21.30 20.32 11.68
C GLN A 60 -19.84 20.78 11.65
N GLU A 61 -19.03 20.36 12.62
CA GLU A 61 -17.59 20.65 12.67
C GLU A 61 -16.87 20.04 11.45
N THR A 62 -17.20 18.79 11.11
CA THR A 62 -16.65 18.11 9.92
C THR A 62 -17.05 18.84 8.62
N LEU A 63 -18.32 19.23 8.48
CA LEU A 63 -18.78 20.01 7.32
C LEU A 63 -18.05 21.34 7.22
N LYS A 64 -17.92 22.05 8.34
CA LYS A 64 -17.21 23.35 8.39
C LYS A 64 -15.74 23.19 7.95
N ALA A 65 -15.04 22.16 8.42
CA ALA A 65 -13.66 21.88 8.01
C ALA A 65 -13.56 21.62 6.50
N LYS A 66 -14.47 20.77 5.95
CA LYS A 66 -14.50 20.49 4.51
C LYS A 66 -14.81 21.70 3.62
N LEU A 67 -15.63 22.64 4.11
CA LEU A 67 -15.94 23.88 3.38
C LEU A 67 -14.77 24.89 3.39
N GLN A 68 -13.83 24.75 4.30
CA GLN A 68 -12.64 25.61 4.40
C GLN A 68 -11.45 25.04 3.60
N GLU A 69 -11.57 23.83 3.11
CA GLU A 69 -10.52 23.15 2.37
C GLU A 69 -10.36 23.77 0.98
N ALA A 70 -9.17 24.27 0.67
CA ALA A 70 -8.84 24.82 -0.64
C ALA A 70 -7.73 23.99 -1.30
N PRO A 71 -7.83 23.71 -2.61
CA PRO A 71 -6.78 22.98 -3.33
C PRO A 71 -5.51 23.83 -3.46
N VAL A 72 -4.35 23.23 -3.26
CA VAL A 72 -3.07 23.83 -3.59
C VAL A 72 -2.83 23.62 -5.09
N ILE A 73 -3.01 24.70 -5.87
CA ILE A 73 -2.82 24.69 -7.33
C ILE A 73 -1.41 25.21 -7.63
N ALA A 74 -0.41 24.34 -7.44
CA ALA A 74 0.99 24.64 -7.71
C ALA A 74 1.66 23.40 -8.29
N LYS A 75 2.83 23.57 -8.90
CA LYS A 75 3.70 22.46 -9.29
C LYS A 75 4.24 21.79 -8.03
N ALA A 76 4.13 20.47 -7.92
CA ALA A 76 4.84 19.70 -6.91
C ALA A 76 6.34 19.71 -7.21
N LYS A 77 7.12 20.36 -6.35
CA LYS A 77 8.58 20.35 -6.42
C LYS A 77 9.13 18.99 -6.00
N ASN A 78 8.53 18.44 -4.95
CA ASN A 78 8.87 17.15 -4.36
C ASN A 78 7.68 16.20 -4.43
N VAL A 79 7.98 14.92 -4.57
CA VAL A 79 6.99 13.85 -4.54
C VAL A 79 7.44 12.78 -3.54
N ILE A 80 6.52 12.36 -2.67
CA ILE A 80 6.68 11.17 -1.83
C ILE A 80 5.51 10.24 -2.14
N TYR A 81 5.83 9.06 -2.63
CA TYR A 81 4.82 8.06 -2.97
C TYR A 81 4.97 6.84 -2.07
N PHE A 82 4.00 6.64 -1.19
CA PHE A 82 3.91 5.53 -0.25
C PHE A 82 2.98 4.45 -0.76
N ILE A 83 3.43 3.19 -0.72
CA ILE A 83 2.62 1.99 -0.98
C ILE A 83 2.65 1.12 0.27
N GLY A 84 1.48 0.87 0.86
CA GLY A 84 1.28 -0.18 1.85
C GLY A 84 0.89 -1.45 1.11
N ASP A 85 1.82 -2.38 0.93
CA ASP A 85 1.58 -3.63 0.21
C ASP A 85 0.50 -4.45 0.93
N GLY A 86 -0.55 -4.82 0.22
CA GLY A 86 -1.67 -5.57 0.76
C GLY A 86 -2.59 -4.82 1.75
N MET A 87 -2.46 -3.49 1.86
CA MET A 87 -3.19 -2.67 2.81
C MET A 87 -4.64 -2.43 2.36
N SER A 88 -5.53 -3.36 2.64
CA SER A 88 -6.97 -3.26 2.35
C SER A 88 -7.69 -2.21 3.22
N ALA A 89 -8.91 -1.85 2.84
CA ALA A 89 -9.76 -0.99 3.66
C ALA A 89 -10.05 -1.59 5.05
N GLN A 90 -10.18 -2.91 5.14
CA GLN A 90 -10.36 -3.64 6.39
C GLN A 90 -9.10 -3.54 7.27
N THR A 91 -7.91 -3.64 6.67
CA THR A 91 -6.63 -3.45 7.37
C THR A 91 -6.53 -2.06 7.98
N ILE A 92 -6.88 -1.01 7.23
CA ILE A 92 -6.91 0.37 7.72
C ILE A 92 -7.89 0.51 8.89
N ALA A 93 -9.12 0.01 8.74
CA ALA A 93 -10.15 0.10 9.77
C ALA A 93 -9.75 -0.66 11.05
N ALA A 94 -9.21 -1.88 10.92
CA ALA A 94 -8.76 -2.69 12.05
C ALA A 94 -7.54 -2.05 12.76
N THR A 95 -6.64 -1.38 12.02
CA THR A 95 -5.48 -0.69 12.61
C THR A 95 -5.89 0.49 13.48
N ARG A 96 -6.95 1.24 13.14
CA ARG A 96 -7.50 2.27 14.03
C ARG A 96 -7.91 1.67 15.38
N MET A 97 -8.61 0.54 15.35
CA MET A 97 -9.01 -0.18 16.55
C MET A 97 -7.79 -0.69 17.33
N TYR A 98 -6.80 -1.23 16.62
CA TYR A 98 -5.53 -1.68 17.20
C TYR A 98 -4.79 -0.56 17.93
N LEU A 99 -4.83 0.69 17.42
CA LEU A 99 -4.20 1.85 18.03
C LEU A 99 -5.03 2.54 19.12
N GLY A 100 -6.28 2.12 19.31
CA GLY A 100 -7.13 2.66 20.37
C GLY A 100 -8.62 2.41 20.16
N ASN A 101 -9.26 3.11 19.23
CA ASN A 101 -10.69 2.99 18.96
C ASN A 101 -11.05 3.63 17.60
N GLU A 102 -12.35 3.64 17.27
CA GLU A 102 -12.89 4.15 16.01
C GLU A 102 -12.62 5.65 15.78
N ASN A 103 -12.29 6.40 16.83
CA ASN A 103 -11.97 7.84 16.72
C ASN A 103 -10.49 8.10 16.38
N LYS A 104 -9.64 7.06 16.42
CA LYS A 104 -8.26 7.17 15.94
C LYS A 104 -8.25 7.33 14.43
N MET A 105 -7.31 8.11 13.94
CA MET A 105 -7.03 8.25 12.52
C MET A 105 -5.55 7.92 12.28
N LEU A 106 -5.28 7.16 11.26
CA LEU A 106 -3.93 6.99 10.74
C LEU A 106 -3.49 8.31 10.08
N SER A 107 -2.20 8.55 9.98
CA SER A 107 -1.66 9.82 9.49
C SER A 107 -2.18 10.20 8.10
N PHE A 108 -2.31 9.22 7.21
CA PHE A 108 -2.80 9.41 5.85
C PHE A 108 -4.31 9.55 5.73
N GLU A 109 -5.10 9.07 6.70
CA GLU A 109 -6.55 9.31 6.75
C GLU A 109 -6.91 10.78 7.02
N GLN A 110 -5.94 11.58 7.49
CA GLN A 110 -6.07 13.01 7.66
C GLN A 110 -5.84 13.79 6.36
N PHE A 111 -5.49 13.13 5.28
CA PHE A 111 -5.27 13.77 3.98
C PHE A 111 -6.61 14.24 3.39
N PRO A 112 -6.61 15.40 2.71
CA PRO A 112 -7.85 16.02 2.25
C PRO A 112 -8.54 15.26 1.12
N TYR A 113 -7.77 14.56 0.28
CA TYR A 113 -8.30 13.92 -0.93
C TYR A 113 -8.17 12.42 -0.87
N LEU A 114 -9.25 11.75 -1.29
CA LEU A 114 -9.40 10.30 -1.32
C LEU A 114 -9.99 9.86 -2.66
N ALA A 115 -9.38 8.85 -3.23
CA ALA A 115 -9.86 8.12 -4.40
C ALA A 115 -9.85 6.61 -4.11
N THR A 116 -10.34 5.81 -5.06
CA THR A 116 -10.14 4.36 -5.08
C THR A 116 -9.55 3.93 -6.43
N ALA A 117 -8.76 2.85 -6.42
CA ALA A 117 -8.09 2.34 -7.61
C ALA A 117 -8.33 0.83 -7.79
N LYS A 118 -8.61 0.43 -9.05
CA LYS A 118 -8.82 -0.97 -9.44
C LYS A 118 -7.49 -1.66 -9.69
N THR A 119 -7.27 -2.80 -9.03
CA THR A 119 -5.94 -3.42 -8.90
C THR A 119 -5.64 -4.56 -9.88
N TYR A 120 -6.63 -5.14 -10.57
CA TYR A 120 -6.50 -6.34 -11.40
C TYR A 120 -5.34 -6.27 -12.42
N CYS A 121 -4.68 -7.45 -12.68
CA CYS A 121 -3.73 -7.62 -13.79
C CYS A 121 -4.48 -7.86 -15.12
N VAL A 122 -3.78 -7.71 -16.26
CA VAL A 122 -4.39 -7.96 -17.58
C VAL A 122 -4.98 -9.38 -17.70
N ASN A 123 -4.36 -10.37 -17.08
CA ASN A 123 -4.73 -11.79 -17.17
C ASN A 123 -5.25 -12.42 -15.86
N ARG A 124 -5.49 -11.63 -14.79
CA ARG A 124 -6.00 -12.10 -13.51
C ARG A 124 -6.92 -11.07 -12.87
N GLN A 125 -8.05 -11.54 -12.30
CA GLN A 125 -8.99 -10.67 -11.56
C GLN A 125 -8.41 -10.16 -10.23
N VAL A 126 -7.60 -10.98 -9.57
CA VAL A 126 -6.86 -10.64 -8.36
C VAL A 126 -5.39 -10.46 -8.75
N ALA A 127 -4.82 -9.33 -8.37
CA ALA A 127 -3.48 -8.94 -8.75
C ALA A 127 -2.40 -9.52 -7.84
N ASP A 128 -1.15 -9.49 -8.32
CA ASP A 128 0.06 -9.58 -7.52
C ASP A 128 0.83 -8.25 -7.54
N SER A 129 1.77 -8.08 -6.62
CA SER A 129 2.56 -6.85 -6.48
C SER A 129 3.39 -6.50 -7.72
N ALA A 130 3.71 -7.45 -8.61
CA ALA A 130 4.48 -7.19 -9.82
C ALA A 130 3.66 -6.44 -10.88
N CYS A 131 2.46 -6.95 -11.22
CA CYS A 131 1.61 -6.29 -12.20
C CYS A 131 1.06 -4.96 -11.68
N THR A 132 0.81 -4.85 -10.38
CA THR A 132 0.35 -3.59 -9.76
C THR A 132 1.48 -2.56 -9.71
N ALA A 133 2.73 -2.93 -9.34
CA ALA A 133 3.88 -2.03 -9.38
C ALA A 133 4.10 -1.48 -10.80
N THR A 134 3.95 -2.31 -11.82
CA THR A 134 3.97 -1.86 -13.21
C THR A 134 2.87 -0.84 -13.49
N ALA A 135 1.66 -1.06 -12.99
CA ALA A 135 0.54 -0.16 -13.20
C ALA A 135 0.77 1.20 -12.51
N TYR A 136 1.03 1.21 -11.21
CA TYR A 136 1.10 2.46 -10.44
C TYR A 136 2.45 3.19 -10.49
N LEU A 137 3.51 2.59 -11.05
CA LEU A 137 4.80 3.27 -11.27
C LEU A 137 5.05 3.64 -12.74
N SER A 138 4.52 2.87 -13.69
CA SER A 138 4.82 3.04 -15.11
C SER A 138 3.61 3.34 -15.99
N GLY A 139 2.38 3.30 -15.43
CA GLY A 139 1.16 3.67 -16.16
C GLY A 139 0.64 2.60 -17.13
N VAL A 140 1.15 1.38 -17.06
CA VAL A 140 0.78 0.27 -17.95
C VAL A 140 0.36 -0.94 -17.12
N LYS A 141 -0.82 -1.51 -17.40
CA LYS A 141 -1.19 -2.80 -16.81
C LYS A 141 -0.50 -3.94 -17.57
N THR A 142 0.04 -4.90 -16.84
CA THR A 142 0.71 -6.09 -17.38
C THR A 142 0.14 -7.39 -16.82
N ASN A 143 0.73 -8.52 -17.21
CA ASN A 143 0.34 -9.83 -16.73
C ASN A 143 0.84 -10.09 -15.30
N TYR A 144 0.15 -10.96 -14.59
CA TYR A 144 0.52 -11.45 -13.27
C TYR A 144 1.99 -11.92 -13.23
N GLY A 145 2.74 -11.45 -12.24
CA GLY A 145 4.14 -11.83 -12.00
C GLY A 145 5.17 -11.18 -12.92
N MET A 146 4.78 -10.17 -13.71
CA MET A 146 5.68 -9.45 -14.62
C MET A 146 5.88 -8.01 -14.17
N ILE A 147 7.09 -7.48 -14.36
CA ILE A 147 7.50 -6.14 -13.97
C ILE A 147 7.92 -5.35 -15.20
N ASN A 148 7.23 -4.23 -15.49
CA ASN A 148 7.55 -3.27 -16.55
C ASN A 148 7.80 -3.89 -17.95
N VAL A 149 7.10 -4.98 -18.24
CA VAL A 149 7.08 -5.62 -19.57
C VAL A 149 5.66 -5.66 -20.08
N GLY A 150 5.48 -5.36 -21.37
CA GLY A 150 4.16 -5.27 -22.01
C GLY A 150 3.37 -6.59 -21.95
N PRO A 151 2.04 -6.53 -21.81
CA PRO A 151 1.19 -7.70 -21.60
C PRO A 151 1.12 -8.69 -22.78
N HIS A 152 1.61 -8.30 -23.95
CA HIS A 152 1.75 -9.19 -25.12
C HIS A 152 2.88 -10.21 -24.95
N VAL A 153 3.81 -9.99 -24.02
CA VAL A 153 4.90 -10.93 -23.70
C VAL A 153 4.40 -11.94 -22.67
N PRO A 154 4.59 -13.25 -22.88
CA PRO A 154 4.27 -14.24 -21.86
C PRO A 154 5.20 -14.16 -20.65
N ARG A 155 4.68 -14.42 -19.44
CA ARG A 155 5.51 -14.59 -18.24
C ARG A 155 6.54 -15.71 -18.45
N TYR A 156 7.72 -15.58 -17.87
CA TYR A 156 8.89 -16.46 -18.02
C TYR A 156 9.55 -16.44 -19.41
N SER A 157 9.10 -15.59 -20.34
CA SER A 157 9.73 -15.49 -21.66
C SER A 157 11.11 -14.84 -21.57
N CYS A 158 12.08 -15.40 -22.26
CA CYS A 158 13.39 -14.80 -22.52
C CYS A 158 13.73 -14.79 -24.03
N THR A 159 12.69 -14.68 -24.88
CA THR A 159 12.80 -14.65 -26.34
C THR A 159 12.08 -13.45 -26.97
N TYR A 160 11.83 -12.40 -26.21
CA TYR A 160 11.14 -11.18 -26.67
C TYR A 160 12.11 -10.04 -27.00
N ASN A 161 11.63 -9.07 -27.76
CA ASN A 161 12.39 -7.83 -28.04
C ASN A 161 12.27 -6.88 -26.84
N ARG A 162 13.34 -6.72 -26.08
CA ARG A 162 13.37 -5.87 -24.89
C ARG A 162 13.07 -4.40 -25.20
N THR A 163 13.67 -3.86 -26.27
CA THR A 163 13.52 -2.45 -26.64
C THR A 163 12.08 -2.07 -26.96
N GLU A 164 11.29 -3.00 -27.49
CA GLU A 164 9.88 -2.76 -27.85
C GLU A 164 8.91 -3.08 -26.70
N SER A 165 9.34 -3.90 -25.75
CA SER A 165 8.45 -4.49 -24.76
C SER A 165 8.67 -3.98 -23.34
N GLU A 166 9.87 -3.48 -23.02
CA GLU A 166 10.23 -2.97 -21.69
C GLU A 166 10.04 -1.46 -21.60
N PHE A 167 9.63 -0.99 -20.43
CA PHE A 167 9.45 0.43 -20.14
C PHE A 167 9.73 0.71 -18.67
N LEU A 168 10.00 1.99 -18.36
CA LEU A 168 10.21 2.48 -16.99
C LEU A 168 9.42 3.77 -16.82
N GLY A 169 8.95 4.03 -15.61
CA GLY A 169 7.98 5.06 -15.31
C GLY A 169 8.50 6.22 -14.46
N LEU A 170 7.82 6.48 -13.36
CA LEU A 170 7.93 7.69 -12.53
C LEU A 170 9.38 8.04 -12.13
N LEU A 171 10.19 7.08 -11.68
CA LEU A 171 11.55 7.38 -11.24
C LEU A 171 12.47 7.75 -12.42
N LYS A 172 12.29 7.11 -13.59
CA LYS A 172 12.98 7.52 -14.82
C LYS A 172 12.60 8.96 -15.19
N TRP A 173 11.30 9.28 -15.20
CA TRP A 173 10.82 10.61 -15.55
C TRP A 173 11.29 11.67 -14.54
N ALA A 174 11.37 11.34 -13.25
CA ALA A 174 11.92 12.22 -12.23
C ALA A 174 13.42 12.49 -12.46
N GLN A 175 14.19 11.44 -12.76
CA GLN A 175 15.64 11.57 -13.09
C GLN A 175 15.87 12.36 -14.38
N GLU A 176 15.03 12.23 -15.40
CA GLU A 176 15.07 13.03 -16.63
C GLU A 176 14.70 14.51 -16.39
N ALA A 177 13.99 14.79 -15.30
CA ALA A 177 13.68 16.13 -14.81
C ALA A 177 14.69 16.67 -13.79
N ASP A 178 15.84 15.99 -13.64
CA ASP A 178 16.92 16.32 -12.70
C ASP A 178 16.53 16.31 -11.23
N MET A 179 15.50 15.53 -10.86
CA MET A 179 15.13 15.30 -9.46
C MET A 179 16.04 14.22 -8.84
N ALA A 180 16.37 14.39 -7.55
CA ALA A 180 16.98 13.32 -6.78
C ALA A 180 15.96 12.18 -6.58
N THR A 181 16.40 10.92 -6.60
CA THR A 181 15.48 9.77 -6.53
C THR A 181 15.89 8.77 -5.47
N ALA A 182 14.89 8.19 -4.79
CA ALA A 182 15.11 7.21 -3.75
C ALA A 182 14.05 6.11 -3.76
N VAL A 183 14.47 4.91 -3.33
CA VAL A 183 13.60 3.74 -3.09
C VAL A 183 13.88 3.22 -1.69
N VAL A 184 12.84 3.10 -0.87
CA VAL A 184 12.88 2.61 0.51
C VAL A 184 11.84 1.52 0.69
N THR A 185 12.21 0.38 1.26
CA THR A 185 11.31 -0.73 1.57
C THR A 185 11.77 -1.52 2.78
N ASN A 186 10.86 -2.16 3.50
CA ASN A 186 11.17 -3.21 4.47
C ASN A 186 11.05 -4.64 3.90
N ALA A 187 10.90 -4.76 2.56
CA ALA A 187 11.13 -6.01 1.83
C ALA A 187 12.58 -6.17 1.38
N ARG A 188 12.87 -7.24 0.63
CA ARG A 188 14.05 -7.28 -0.24
C ARG A 188 13.93 -6.14 -1.25
N ILE A 189 15.00 -5.37 -1.44
CA ILE A 189 15.00 -4.30 -2.44
C ILE A 189 14.80 -4.82 -3.88
N THR A 190 15.02 -6.11 -4.09
CA THR A 190 14.80 -6.84 -5.34
C THR A 190 13.40 -7.45 -5.46
N HIS A 191 12.54 -7.33 -4.43
CA HIS A 191 11.15 -7.79 -4.46
C HIS A 191 10.33 -7.02 -5.52
N ALA A 192 9.17 -7.55 -5.88
CA ALA A 192 8.39 -7.08 -7.02
C ALA A 192 8.03 -5.58 -6.97
N THR A 193 7.58 -5.09 -5.83
CA THR A 193 7.15 -3.69 -5.64
C THR A 193 8.30 -2.69 -5.84
N PRO A 194 9.43 -2.79 -5.11
CA PRO A 194 10.53 -1.86 -5.33
C PRO A 194 11.19 -2.06 -6.69
N ALA A 195 11.24 -3.29 -7.23
CA ALA A 195 11.77 -3.56 -8.56
C ALA A 195 11.01 -2.83 -9.67
N GLY A 196 9.69 -2.64 -9.51
CA GLY A 196 8.87 -1.84 -10.43
C GLY A 196 9.37 -0.40 -10.62
N ALA A 197 10.13 0.12 -9.68
CA ALA A 197 10.71 1.46 -9.76
C ALA A 197 11.90 1.57 -10.74
N TYR A 198 12.65 0.47 -10.98
CA TYR A 198 13.93 0.53 -11.68
C TYR A 198 14.23 -0.64 -12.63
N ALA A 199 13.48 -1.74 -12.59
CA ALA A 199 13.74 -2.94 -13.37
C ALA A 199 12.60 -3.30 -14.31
N SER A 200 12.93 -4.03 -15.38
CA SER A 200 11.98 -4.64 -16.31
C SER A 200 12.33 -6.12 -16.48
N ILE A 201 11.36 -7.01 -16.16
CA ILE A 201 11.59 -8.46 -16.20
C ILE A 201 10.29 -9.24 -16.35
N THR A 202 10.33 -10.37 -17.05
CA THR A 202 9.15 -11.20 -17.32
C THR A 202 8.75 -12.14 -16.17
N ASN A 203 9.55 -12.22 -15.12
CA ASN A 203 9.19 -12.94 -13.90
C ASN A 203 9.78 -12.28 -12.68
N ARG A 204 8.92 -11.90 -11.72
CA ARG A 204 9.27 -11.22 -10.46
C ARG A 204 10.28 -11.98 -9.60
N ASP A 205 10.32 -13.31 -9.74
CA ASP A 205 11.18 -14.18 -8.94
C ASP A 205 12.64 -14.19 -9.45
N TRP A 206 12.95 -13.54 -10.57
CA TRP A 206 14.29 -13.46 -11.12
C TRP A 206 15.12 -12.37 -10.45
N GLU A 207 15.23 -12.47 -9.12
CA GLU A 207 15.90 -11.46 -8.28
C GLU A 207 17.42 -11.47 -8.42
N ASP A 208 18.04 -12.63 -8.75
CA ASP A 208 19.45 -12.78 -9.09
C ASP A 208 19.65 -13.68 -10.32
N ASP A 209 20.89 -13.78 -10.80
CA ASP A 209 21.27 -14.53 -12.01
C ASP A 209 20.99 -16.03 -11.91
N SER A 210 21.02 -16.61 -10.71
CA SER A 210 20.76 -18.03 -10.50
C SER A 210 19.32 -18.42 -10.87
N TYR A 211 18.35 -17.56 -10.56
CA TYR A 211 16.94 -17.79 -10.94
C TYR A 211 16.72 -17.65 -12.45
N VAL A 212 17.39 -16.71 -13.10
CA VAL A 212 17.30 -16.52 -14.55
C VAL A 212 17.90 -17.72 -15.29
N THR A 213 19.09 -18.17 -14.87
CA THR A 213 19.78 -19.31 -15.49
C THR A 213 19.06 -20.64 -15.23
N ASN A 214 18.52 -20.84 -14.03
CA ASN A 214 17.71 -22.03 -13.70
C ASN A 214 16.41 -22.09 -14.51
N ALA A 215 15.89 -20.96 -14.97
CA ALA A 215 14.76 -20.90 -15.90
C ALA A 215 15.16 -21.18 -17.37
N GLY A 216 16.44 -21.44 -17.65
CA GLY A 216 16.96 -21.69 -18.99
C GLY A 216 17.19 -20.42 -19.82
N CYS A 217 17.22 -19.26 -19.18
CA CYS A 217 17.44 -17.96 -19.80
C CYS A 217 18.90 -17.51 -19.68
N ASP A 218 19.35 -16.70 -20.62
CA ASP A 218 20.65 -16.06 -20.61
C ASP A 218 20.62 -14.78 -19.74
N ALA A 219 21.19 -14.83 -18.54
CA ALA A 219 21.23 -13.72 -17.60
C ALA A 219 22.05 -12.53 -18.12
N THR A 220 22.92 -12.70 -19.11
CA THR A 220 23.63 -11.57 -19.73
C THR A 220 22.74 -10.79 -20.70
N LYS A 221 21.77 -11.45 -21.29
CA LYS A 221 20.79 -10.85 -22.21
C LYS A 221 19.53 -10.36 -21.48
N TYR A 222 19.09 -11.09 -20.46
CA TYR A 222 17.95 -10.78 -19.60
C TYR A 222 18.44 -10.64 -18.16
N PRO A 223 19.06 -9.49 -17.80
CA PRO A 223 19.69 -9.31 -16.49
C PRO A 223 18.65 -9.36 -15.37
N ASP A 224 19.04 -9.99 -14.28
CA ASP A 224 18.25 -10.10 -13.06
C ASP A 224 17.95 -8.73 -12.42
N VAL A 225 17.04 -8.71 -11.43
CA VAL A 225 16.59 -7.49 -10.77
C VAL A 225 17.74 -6.80 -10.02
N ALA A 226 18.58 -7.56 -9.27
CA ALA A 226 19.72 -6.98 -8.54
C ALA A 226 20.75 -6.36 -9.50
N HIS A 227 21.02 -7.02 -10.63
CA HIS A 227 21.88 -6.45 -11.67
C HIS A 227 21.32 -5.14 -12.23
N GLN A 228 20.00 -5.07 -12.49
CA GLN A 228 19.36 -3.86 -13.00
C GLN A 228 19.36 -2.72 -11.99
N LEU A 229 19.34 -3.00 -10.67
CA LEU A 229 19.50 -1.98 -9.64
C LEU A 229 20.88 -1.31 -9.70
N VAL A 230 21.94 -2.10 -9.91
CA VAL A 230 23.33 -1.57 -9.89
C VAL A 230 23.72 -0.98 -11.24
N HIS A 231 23.32 -1.58 -12.35
CA HIS A 231 23.80 -1.24 -13.70
C HIS A 231 22.72 -0.72 -14.65
N GLY A 232 21.44 -0.89 -14.30
CA GLY A 232 20.32 -0.45 -15.13
C GLY A 232 20.21 1.08 -15.23
N GLU A 233 19.44 1.54 -16.21
CA GLU A 233 19.31 2.97 -16.53
C GLU A 233 18.85 3.81 -15.34
N VAL A 234 17.86 3.33 -14.58
CA VAL A 234 17.31 4.04 -13.41
C VAL A 234 18.07 3.67 -12.15
N GLY A 235 18.32 2.38 -11.91
CA GLY A 235 18.91 1.90 -10.67
C GLY A 235 20.25 2.55 -10.34
N LYS A 236 21.17 2.61 -11.30
CA LYS A 236 22.51 3.24 -11.14
C LYS A 236 22.48 4.75 -10.83
N ARG A 237 21.34 5.41 -11.01
CA ARG A 237 21.15 6.85 -10.78
C ARG A 237 20.36 7.15 -9.51
N LEU A 238 19.94 6.12 -8.76
CA LEU A 238 19.25 6.31 -7.48
C LEU A 238 20.23 6.89 -6.45
N ASN A 239 19.81 7.96 -5.77
CA ASN A 239 20.60 8.58 -4.72
C ASN A 239 20.52 7.80 -3.40
N VAL A 240 19.34 7.24 -3.09
CA VAL A 240 19.14 6.47 -1.86
C VAL A 240 18.42 5.17 -2.19
N ILE A 241 18.99 4.06 -1.77
CA ILE A 241 18.50 2.71 -1.92
C ILE A 241 18.54 2.06 -0.54
N LEU A 242 17.37 1.80 0.07
CA LEU A 242 17.29 1.20 1.41
C LEU A 242 16.30 0.04 1.40
N GLY A 243 16.75 -1.14 1.86
CA GLY A 243 15.89 -2.33 1.98
C GLY A 243 16.64 -3.55 2.51
N GLY A 244 16.05 -4.73 2.33
CA GLY A 244 16.68 -6.03 2.56
C GLY A 244 17.22 -6.64 1.26
N GLY A 245 17.43 -7.97 1.26
CA GLY A 245 17.77 -8.73 0.05
C GLY A 245 19.25 -8.81 -0.28
N ARG A 246 20.13 -8.54 0.68
CA ARG A 246 21.60 -8.52 0.50
C ARG A 246 22.14 -9.79 -0.18
N ARG A 247 21.52 -10.96 0.04
CA ARG A 247 21.93 -12.22 -0.59
C ARG A 247 21.96 -12.17 -2.12
N HIS A 248 21.09 -11.41 -2.76
CA HIS A 248 21.00 -11.30 -4.22
C HIS A 248 22.13 -10.45 -4.84
N PHE A 249 22.92 -9.78 -3.99
CA PHE A 249 24.05 -8.96 -4.41
C PHE A 249 25.41 -9.63 -4.17
N VAL A 250 25.44 -10.72 -3.42
CA VAL A 250 26.67 -11.41 -2.99
C VAL A 250 26.74 -12.79 -3.64
N PRO A 251 27.94 -13.22 -4.12
CA PRO A 251 28.10 -14.58 -4.68
C PRO A 251 27.82 -15.66 -3.62
N SER A 252 27.30 -16.80 -4.06
CA SER A 252 27.02 -17.95 -3.19
C SER A 252 28.25 -18.53 -2.49
N THR A 253 29.45 -18.18 -2.97
CA THR A 253 30.76 -18.57 -2.39
C THR A 253 31.27 -17.58 -1.32
N GLN A 254 30.55 -16.48 -1.07
CA GLN A 254 30.93 -15.46 -0.09
C GLN A 254 29.86 -15.33 1.00
N MET A 255 30.31 -15.02 2.21
CA MET A 255 29.44 -14.63 3.31
C MET A 255 29.25 -13.11 3.30
N ASP A 256 28.06 -12.67 3.67
CA ASP A 256 27.73 -11.26 3.85
C ASP A 256 28.15 -10.74 5.24
N ASP A 257 27.80 -9.47 5.54
CA ASP A 257 28.12 -8.79 6.81
C ASP A 257 27.49 -9.45 8.06
N GLU A 258 26.48 -10.33 7.89
CA GLU A 258 25.83 -11.10 8.97
C GLU A 258 26.19 -12.60 8.94
N ASN A 259 27.23 -12.99 8.20
CA ASN A 259 27.68 -14.37 7.99
C ASN A 259 26.61 -15.26 7.30
N VAL A 260 25.81 -14.69 6.41
CA VAL A 260 24.87 -15.42 5.56
C VAL A 260 25.44 -15.53 4.15
N ALA A 261 25.39 -16.72 3.54
CA ALA A 261 25.87 -16.91 2.17
C ALA A 261 25.03 -16.11 1.18
N GLY A 262 25.66 -15.55 0.15
CA GLY A 262 24.97 -14.97 -0.99
C GLY A 262 24.24 -16.02 -1.83
N SER A 263 23.53 -15.59 -2.87
CA SER A 263 22.77 -16.49 -3.78
C SER A 263 23.23 -16.42 -5.24
N ARG A 264 24.04 -15.44 -5.63
CA ARG A 264 24.48 -15.28 -7.01
C ARG A 264 25.38 -16.43 -7.47
N ALA A 265 25.15 -16.93 -8.68
CA ALA A 265 25.93 -18.01 -9.30
C ALA A 265 27.03 -17.51 -10.25
N ASP A 266 26.93 -16.25 -10.73
CA ASP A 266 27.89 -15.63 -11.65
C ASP A 266 29.22 -15.21 -10.99
N GLY A 267 29.34 -15.35 -9.68
CA GLY A 267 30.54 -15.00 -8.92
C GLY A 267 30.70 -13.49 -8.67
N ARG A 268 29.77 -12.66 -9.10
CA ARG A 268 29.83 -11.20 -8.96
C ARG A 268 29.38 -10.74 -7.58
N ASN A 269 30.08 -9.74 -7.04
CA ASN A 269 29.65 -9.01 -5.83
C ASN A 269 29.15 -7.62 -6.24
N LEU A 270 27.85 -7.49 -6.41
CA LEU A 270 27.21 -6.27 -6.89
C LEU A 270 27.31 -5.10 -5.90
N ILE A 271 27.53 -5.37 -4.59
CA ILE A 271 27.81 -4.30 -3.61
C ILE A 271 29.15 -3.65 -3.91
N ASN A 272 30.18 -4.46 -4.23
CA ASN A 272 31.49 -3.92 -4.59
C ASN A 272 31.43 -3.16 -5.92
N GLU A 273 30.72 -3.69 -6.90
CA GLU A 273 30.54 -3.02 -8.19
C GLU A 273 29.80 -1.68 -8.05
N TRP A 274 28.79 -1.61 -7.14
CA TRP A 274 28.11 -0.36 -6.83
C TRP A 274 29.07 0.66 -6.18
N LYS A 275 29.93 0.21 -5.23
CA LYS A 275 30.96 1.07 -4.63
C LYS A 275 31.97 1.59 -5.66
N GLU A 276 32.39 0.73 -6.60
CA GLU A 276 33.30 1.08 -7.68
C GLU A 276 32.68 2.08 -8.67
N ALA A 277 31.38 1.96 -8.94
CA ALA A 277 30.63 2.91 -9.77
C ALA A 277 30.44 4.28 -9.10
N HIS A 278 30.56 4.36 -7.76
CA HIS A 278 30.41 5.58 -6.97
C HIS A 278 31.64 5.82 -6.08
N PRO A 279 32.82 6.08 -6.65
CA PRO A 279 34.09 6.08 -5.92
C PRO A 279 34.23 7.22 -4.92
N ASN A 280 33.41 8.27 -5.06
CA ASN A 280 33.43 9.44 -4.18
C ASN A 280 31.99 9.70 -3.70
N ASN A 281 31.82 10.23 -2.50
CA ASN A 281 30.51 10.68 -1.99
C ASN A 281 29.41 9.58 -1.89
N ALA A 282 29.80 8.32 -1.71
CA ALA A 282 28.86 7.21 -1.56
C ALA A 282 29.22 6.33 -0.35
N THR A 283 28.18 5.72 0.25
CA THR A 283 28.35 4.80 1.36
C THR A 283 27.42 3.60 1.27
N TYR A 284 27.97 2.45 1.65
CA TYR A 284 27.20 1.22 1.87
C TYR A 284 27.03 1.01 3.37
N VAL A 285 25.80 0.72 3.79
CA VAL A 285 25.44 0.42 5.18
C VAL A 285 24.58 -0.83 5.26
N TRP A 286 24.71 -1.61 6.34
CA TRP A 286 23.99 -2.87 6.53
C TRP A 286 23.28 -2.97 7.88
N ASN A 287 23.41 -1.96 8.75
CA ASN A 287 22.75 -1.92 10.04
C ASN A 287 22.30 -0.49 10.42
N LYS A 288 21.49 -0.38 11.46
CA LYS A 288 20.91 0.89 11.92
C LYS A 288 21.97 1.91 12.34
N SER A 289 23.04 1.47 13.02
CA SER A 289 24.10 2.39 13.46
C SER A 289 24.85 3.00 12.26
N GLY A 290 25.12 2.19 11.23
CA GLY A 290 25.67 2.66 9.96
C GLY A 290 24.75 3.67 9.27
N LEU A 291 23.44 3.36 9.21
CA LEU A 291 22.43 4.27 8.64
C LEU A 291 22.39 5.62 9.37
N GLN A 292 22.44 5.62 10.69
CA GLN A 292 22.41 6.83 11.52
C GLN A 292 23.70 7.65 11.48
N SER A 293 24.83 7.02 11.12
CA SER A 293 26.15 7.67 11.05
C SER A 293 26.45 8.29 9.67
N ILE A 294 25.53 8.25 8.72
CA ILE A 294 25.73 8.82 7.38
C ILE A 294 25.96 10.33 7.48
N ASP A 295 27.09 10.78 6.97
CA ASP A 295 27.36 12.21 6.82
C ASP A 295 26.60 12.76 5.61
N VAL A 296 25.39 13.21 5.85
CA VAL A 296 24.50 13.74 4.79
C VAL A 296 25.07 14.93 4.05
N THR A 297 26.09 15.62 4.60
CA THR A 297 26.73 16.79 3.96
C THR A 297 27.64 16.36 2.81
N ASN A 298 28.39 15.28 3.01
CA ASN A 298 29.43 14.83 2.07
C ASN A 298 29.00 13.62 1.22
N ILE A 299 27.98 12.86 1.66
CA ILE A 299 27.51 11.66 0.94
C ILE A 299 26.35 12.04 0.01
N GLU A 300 26.38 11.59 -1.23
CA GLU A 300 25.33 11.80 -2.24
C GLU A 300 24.55 10.53 -2.55
N ASN A 301 25.21 9.36 -2.44
CA ASN A 301 24.62 8.07 -2.77
C ASN A 301 24.72 7.11 -1.59
N VAL A 302 23.60 6.45 -1.27
CA VAL A 302 23.52 5.46 -0.18
C VAL A 302 22.93 4.15 -0.71
N LEU A 303 23.63 3.04 -0.44
CA LEU A 303 23.11 1.69 -0.56
C LEU A 303 23.02 1.08 0.84
N GLY A 304 21.82 0.84 1.33
CA GLY A 304 21.54 0.19 2.61
C GLY A 304 20.83 -1.14 2.42
N LEU A 305 21.50 -2.26 2.78
CA LEU A 305 20.94 -3.60 2.70
C LEU A 305 20.98 -4.24 4.08
N PHE A 306 19.86 -4.15 4.83
CA PHE A 306 19.82 -4.39 6.27
C PHE A 306 19.60 -5.84 6.67
N ASP A 307 19.14 -6.67 5.75
CA ASP A 307 18.88 -8.10 5.96
C ASP A 307 19.29 -8.92 4.72
N SER A 308 19.62 -10.19 4.94
CA SER A 308 19.91 -11.11 3.82
C SER A 308 18.66 -11.35 2.95
N SER A 309 17.47 -11.36 3.56
CA SER A 309 16.17 -11.48 2.91
C SER A 309 15.29 -10.27 3.24
N HIS A 310 14.00 -10.46 3.48
CA HIS A 310 13.11 -9.40 3.99
C HIS A 310 13.53 -8.95 5.38
N SER A 311 13.21 -7.72 5.75
CA SER A 311 13.37 -7.25 7.13
C SER A 311 12.48 -8.04 8.09
N LEU A 312 12.88 -8.08 9.35
CA LEU A 312 12.05 -8.60 10.42
C LEU A 312 10.78 -7.74 10.60
N TYR A 313 9.73 -8.34 11.16
CA TYR A 313 8.57 -7.56 11.60
C TYR A 313 8.93 -6.63 12.76
N ASN A 314 8.26 -5.51 12.89
CA ASN A 314 8.48 -4.56 13.99
C ASN A 314 8.40 -5.19 15.37
N LEU A 315 7.38 -6.06 15.60
CA LEU A 315 7.24 -6.77 16.86
C LEU A 315 8.38 -7.76 17.11
N GLU A 316 8.90 -8.41 16.07
CA GLU A 316 10.06 -9.30 16.20
C GLU A 316 11.34 -8.52 16.52
N ILE A 317 11.54 -7.33 15.91
CA ILE A 317 12.66 -6.46 16.25
C ILE A 317 12.62 -6.06 17.72
N ASP A 318 11.42 -5.73 18.24
CA ASP A 318 11.23 -5.30 19.62
C ASP A 318 11.40 -6.49 20.60
N ASP A 319 10.80 -7.64 20.33
CA ASP A 319 10.87 -8.84 21.18
C ASP A 319 12.30 -9.40 21.25
N GLN A 320 13.02 -9.41 20.14
CA GLN A 320 14.42 -9.84 20.08
C GLN A 320 15.40 -8.74 20.53
N ARG A 321 14.91 -7.55 20.86
CA ARG A 321 15.71 -6.39 21.30
C ARG A 321 16.75 -5.95 20.25
N LEU A 322 16.40 -6.09 18.96
CA LEU A 322 17.28 -5.76 17.84
C LEU A 322 17.15 -4.30 17.37
N GLY A 323 16.37 -3.47 18.06
CA GLY A 323 16.10 -2.08 17.66
C GLY A 323 17.34 -1.17 17.58
N ALA A 324 18.49 -1.57 18.14
CA ALA A 324 19.77 -0.88 17.97
C ALA A 324 20.51 -1.30 16.68
N VAL A 325 20.16 -2.45 16.09
CA VAL A 325 20.86 -3.05 14.95
C VAL A 325 20.03 -2.99 13.66
N LYS A 326 18.75 -3.32 13.76
CA LYS A 326 17.80 -3.36 12.63
C LYS A 326 17.01 -2.05 12.55
N PRO A 327 17.08 -1.33 11.42
CA PRO A 327 16.25 -0.15 11.23
C PRO A 327 14.80 -0.54 10.96
N LYS A 328 13.85 0.22 11.51
CA LYS A 328 12.43 0.18 11.15
C LYS A 328 12.18 1.03 9.90
N LEU A 329 10.99 0.93 9.29
CA LEU A 329 10.65 1.72 8.11
C LEU A 329 10.78 3.23 8.36
N THR A 330 10.34 3.70 9.54
CA THR A 330 10.47 5.10 9.95
C THR A 330 11.92 5.57 9.99
N ASP A 331 12.86 4.74 10.49
CA ASP A 331 14.31 5.07 10.50
C ASP A 331 14.86 5.22 9.07
N MET A 332 14.43 4.36 8.15
CA MET A 332 14.87 4.41 6.75
C MET A 332 14.30 5.62 6.00
N VAL A 333 13.03 5.95 6.23
CA VAL A 333 12.38 7.13 5.64
C VAL A 333 13.03 8.42 6.16
N ASP A 334 13.34 8.49 7.47
CA ASP A 334 14.05 9.64 8.07
C ASP A 334 15.41 9.85 7.41
N ALA A 335 16.21 8.78 7.27
CA ALA A 335 17.51 8.84 6.63
C ALA A 335 17.40 9.25 5.15
N ALA A 336 16.45 8.68 4.40
CA ALA A 336 16.23 9.03 3.00
C ALA A 336 15.85 10.51 2.84
N LEU A 337 14.93 11.02 3.67
CA LEU A 337 14.51 12.41 3.60
C LEU A 337 15.65 13.38 3.98
N LYS A 338 16.46 13.06 4.98
CA LYS A 338 17.66 13.86 5.31
C LYS A 338 18.63 13.95 4.13
N MET A 339 18.80 12.87 3.37
CA MET A 339 19.63 12.86 2.17
C MET A 339 19.03 13.70 1.03
N LEU A 340 17.72 13.57 0.80
CA LEU A 340 17.02 14.19 -0.33
C LEU A 340 16.75 15.69 -0.12
N THR A 341 16.59 16.14 1.12
CA THR A 341 16.25 17.55 1.46
C THR A 341 17.46 18.45 1.69
N LYS A 342 18.70 17.91 1.61
CA LYS A 342 19.92 18.70 1.82
C LYS A 342 20.12 19.79 0.78
N ASP A 343 19.76 19.53 -0.47
CA ASP A 343 19.75 20.50 -1.56
C ASP A 343 18.34 21.08 -1.69
N LYS A 344 18.18 22.30 -1.21
CA LYS A 344 16.89 22.98 -1.21
C LYS A 344 16.44 23.44 -2.60
N ASP A 345 17.33 23.51 -3.56
CA ASP A 345 16.99 23.97 -4.92
C ASP A 345 16.57 22.80 -5.81
N LYS A 346 17.06 21.60 -5.53
CA LYS A 346 16.75 20.38 -6.26
C LYS A 346 15.47 19.73 -5.69
N GLY A 347 14.52 19.37 -6.57
CA GLY A 347 13.37 18.53 -6.22
C GLY A 347 13.77 17.07 -6.04
N TYR A 348 12.90 16.28 -5.40
CA TYR A 348 13.12 14.84 -5.22
C TYR A 348 11.87 14.01 -5.45
N PHE A 349 12.09 12.74 -5.78
CA PHE A 349 11.07 11.70 -5.83
C PHE A 349 11.49 10.56 -4.88
N LEU A 350 10.73 10.38 -3.81
CA LEU A 350 10.91 9.29 -2.84
C LEU A 350 9.77 8.28 -3.00
N PHE A 351 10.13 7.04 -3.34
CA PHE A 351 9.23 5.90 -3.33
C PHE A 351 9.45 5.07 -2.07
N VAL A 352 8.38 4.80 -1.32
CA VAL A 352 8.41 4.08 -0.04
C VAL A 352 7.41 2.96 -0.06
N GLU A 353 7.84 1.76 0.33
CA GLU A 353 6.98 0.60 0.49
C GLU A 353 6.97 0.11 1.95
N GLY A 354 5.77 -0.09 2.48
CA GLY A 354 5.51 -0.86 3.70
C GLY A 354 5.10 -2.29 3.33
N ALA A 355 6.09 -3.12 2.98
CA ALA A 355 5.88 -4.46 2.41
C ALA A 355 5.42 -5.51 3.42
N LYS A 356 5.71 -5.29 4.70
CA LYS A 356 5.49 -6.32 5.72
C LYS A 356 4.01 -6.47 6.12
N ILE A 357 3.13 -5.57 5.67
CA ILE A 357 1.68 -5.68 5.87
C ILE A 357 1.16 -6.91 5.11
N ASP A 358 1.50 -7.02 3.82
CA ASP A 358 1.16 -8.11 2.93
C ASP A 358 1.65 -9.46 3.46
N MET A 359 2.94 -9.54 3.81
CA MET A 359 3.54 -10.77 4.30
C MET A 359 2.87 -11.29 5.56
N ALA A 360 2.46 -10.39 6.46
CA ALA A 360 1.75 -10.76 7.68
C ALA A 360 0.33 -11.27 7.39
N HIS A 361 -0.34 -10.74 6.36
CA HIS A 361 -1.62 -11.28 5.90
C HIS A 361 -1.46 -12.65 5.27
N HIS A 362 -0.45 -12.85 4.41
CA HIS A 362 -0.13 -14.17 3.86
C HIS A 362 0.10 -15.23 4.94
N ASP A 363 0.72 -14.83 6.05
CA ASP A 363 0.94 -15.70 7.23
C ASP A 363 -0.35 -15.87 8.08
N SER A 364 -1.50 -15.27 7.72
CA SER A 364 -2.72 -15.24 8.54
C SER A 364 -2.50 -14.71 9.96
N ARG A 365 -1.59 -13.74 10.14
CA ARG A 365 -1.20 -13.13 11.43
C ARG A 365 -1.60 -11.67 11.51
N PRO A 366 -2.87 -11.36 11.79
CA PRO A 366 -3.37 -9.98 11.72
C PRO A 366 -2.68 -9.03 12.70
N ARG A 367 -2.20 -9.48 13.88
CA ARG A 367 -1.48 -8.59 14.81
C ARG A 367 -0.20 -8.02 14.17
N LEU A 368 0.54 -8.82 13.41
CA LEU A 368 1.71 -8.35 12.67
C LEU A 368 1.28 -7.35 11.60
N ALA A 369 0.26 -7.67 10.81
CA ALA A 369 -0.24 -6.78 9.76
C ALA A 369 -0.69 -5.41 10.28
N LEU A 370 -1.40 -5.39 11.43
CA LEU A 370 -1.87 -4.15 12.05
C LEU A 370 -0.71 -3.32 12.62
N GLU A 371 0.31 -3.95 13.22
CA GLU A 371 1.50 -3.23 13.70
C GLU A 371 2.34 -2.68 12.55
N GLU A 372 2.52 -3.44 11.46
CA GLU A 372 3.21 -2.95 10.26
C GLU A 372 2.46 -1.79 9.59
N THR A 373 1.13 -1.83 9.58
CA THR A 373 0.30 -0.70 9.11
C THR A 373 0.45 0.52 10.02
N ALA A 374 0.56 0.32 11.33
CA ALA A 374 0.82 1.38 12.29
C ALA A 374 2.21 2.00 12.08
N GLU A 375 3.24 1.18 11.81
CA GLU A 375 4.59 1.68 11.48
C GLU A 375 4.60 2.43 10.15
N PHE A 376 3.91 1.93 9.14
CA PHE A 376 3.72 2.64 7.88
C PHE A 376 3.08 4.01 8.09
N SER A 377 2.06 4.09 8.93
CA SER A 377 1.44 5.36 9.32
C SER A 377 2.41 6.31 10.04
N ARG A 378 3.29 5.78 10.92
CA ARG A 378 4.34 6.58 11.59
C ARG A 378 5.37 7.13 10.59
N ALA A 379 5.77 6.34 9.61
CA ALA A 379 6.68 6.78 8.55
C ALA A 379 6.07 7.92 7.69
N ILE A 380 4.77 7.83 7.38
CA ILE A 380 4.04 8.88 6.67
C ILE A 380 3.91 10.14 7.55
N GLU A 381 3.62 9.99 8.83
CA GLU A 381 3.55 11.11 9.77
C GLU A 381 4.88 11.85 9.87
N LEU A 382 5.99 11.11 9.96
CA LEU A 382 7.33 11.68 9.92
C LEU A 382 7.55 12.49 8.64
N ALA A 383 7.27 11.91 7.48
CA ALA A 383 7.44 12.58 6.19
C ALA A 383 6.60 13.86 6.10
N ARG A 384 5.35 13.80 6.55
CA ARG A 384 4.43 14.93 6.58
C ARG A 384 4.92 16.07 7.49
N ASN A 385 5.55 15.73 8.62
CA ASN A 385 6.00 16.71 9.62
C ASN A 385 7.29 17.45 9.20
N ILE A 386 8.12 16.85 8.34
CA ILE A 386 9.39 17.42 7.91
C ILE A 386 9.34 18.03 6.50
N THR A 387 8.23 17.90 5.80
CA THR A 387 8.03 18.47 4.46
C THR A 387 7.00 19.59 4.46
N ALA A 388 7.09 20.49 3.49
CA ALA A 388 6.14 21.58 3.33
C ALA A 388 4.97 21.16 2.44
N LEU A 389 3.73 21.46 2.85
CA LEU A 389 2.51 21.09 2.13
C LEU A 389 2.27 21.92 0.85
N ASP A 390 2.98 23.02 0.66
CA ASP A 390 2.86 23.91 -0.50
C ASP A 390 3.80 23.51 -1.66
N ASP A 391 4.81 22.69 -1.41
CA ASP A 391 5.78 22.25 -2.40
C ASP A 391 5.91 20.72 -2.55
N THR A 392 5.39 19.93 -1.60
CA THR A 392 5.56 18.48 -1.57
C THR A 392 4.22 17.76 -1.72
N LEU A 393 4.07 17.01 -2.80
CA LEU A 393 2.96 16.08 -3.00
C LEU A 393 3.25 14.77 -2.28
N ILE A 394 2.36 14.38 -1.36
CA ILE A 394 2.40 13.05 -0.72
C ILE A 394 1.19 12.26 -1.20
N VAL A 395 1.44 11.09 -1.81
CA VAL A 395 0.42 10.13 -2.22
C VAL A 395 0.62 8.85 -1.42
N VAL A 396 -0.46 8.31 -0.87
CA VAL A 396 -0.47 7.04 -0.13
C VAL A 396 -1.50 6.11 -0.74
N SER A 397 -1.10 4.92 -1.14
CA SER A 397 -2.01 3.93 -1.69
C SER A 397 -1.64 2.52 -1.19
N SER A 398 -2.42 1.54 -1.61
CA SER A 398 -2.05 0.13 -1.60
C SER A 398 -1.92 -0.36 -3.03
N ASP A 399 -1.24 -1.46 -3.21
CA ASP A 399 -1.09 -2.13 -4.50
C ASP A 399 -2.26 -3.09 -4.77
N HIS A 400 -2.71 -3.86 -3.79
CA HIS A 400 -3.89 -4.72 -3.73
C HIS A 400 -4.39 -4.88 -2.29
N GLY A 401 -5.44 -5.65 -2.07
CA GLY A 401 -5.91 -6.01 -0.74
C GLY A 401 -5.65 -7.47 -0.39
N HIS A 402 -6.20 -7.91 0.74
CA HIS A 402 -6.17 -9.29 1.25
C HIS A 402 -7.55 -9.79 1.64
N THR A 403 -7.68 -11.10 1.81
CA THR A 403 -8.96 -11.73 2.16
C THR A 403 -9.34 -11.56 3.63
N MET A 404 -8.61 -10.75 4.41
CA MET A 404 -8.96 -10.44 5.78
C MET A 404 -10.34 -9.78 5.87
N THR A 405 -11.16 -10.26 6.78
CA THR A 405 -12.48 -9.70 7.08
C THR A 405 -12.52 -9.17 8.50
N TYR A 406 -13.38 -8.17 8.75
CA TYR A 406 -13.65 -7.58 10.04
C TYR A 406 -15.14 -7.86 10.37
N ASN A 407 -15.40 -8.78 11.29
CA ASN A 407 -16.71 -9.42 11.46
C ASN A 407 -17.28 -9.32 12.86
N GLY A 408 -18.54 -9.82 12.97
CA GLY A 408 -19.28 -9.96 14.23
C GLY A 408 -19.82 -8.62 14.73
N TYR A 409 -20.33 -8.66 15.95
CA TYR A 409 -20.87 -7.48 16.63
C TYR A 409 -20.24 -7.29 18.01
N PRO A 410 -18.87 -7.24 18.11
CA PRO A 410 -18.20 -7.00 19.38
C PRO A 410 -18.59 -5.62 19.92
N LYS A 411 -18.66 -5.48 21.24
CA LYS A 411 -18.92 -4.17 21.86
C LYS A 411 -17.81 -3.18 21.48
N ARG A 412 -18.20 -1.92 21.29
CA ARG A 412 -17.22 -0.83 21.16
C ARG A 412 -16.25 -0.82 22.35
N GLY A 413 -14.97 -0.66 22.06
CA GLY A 413 -13.90 -0.74 23.04
C GLY A 413 -13.39 -2.17 23.29
N SER A 414 -13.98 -3.22 22.68
CA SER A 414 -13.39 -4.55 22.68
C SER A 414 -12.07 -4.56 21.90
N ASP A 415 -11.16 -5.47 22.26
CA ASP A 415 -9.92 -5.66 21.53
C ASP A 415 -10.22 -6.20 20.11
N ILE A 416 -9.70 -5.54 19.09
CA ILE A 416 -9.84 -5.96 17.69
C ILE A 416 -9.26 -7.36 17.44
N LEU A 417 -8.27 -7.76 18.23
CA LEU A 417 -7.68 -9.08 18.19
C LEU A 417 -8.52 -10.15 18.93
N GLY A 418 -9.61 -9.75 19.57
CA GLY A 418 -10.43 -10.60 20.41
C GLY A 418 -11.51 -11.39 19.64
N ILE A 419 -12.42 -11.95 20.43
CA ILE A 419 -13.57 -12.72 19.97
C ILE A 419 -14.64 -11.76 19.43
N GLY A 420 -15.12 -12.04 18.20
CA GLY A 420 -16.21 -11.31 17.55
C GLY A 420 -17.60 -11.74 18.01
N GLY A 421 -17.73 -12.99 18.47
CA GLY A 421 -18.99 -13.58 18.93
C GLY A 421 -18.90 -15.10 19.08
N TYR A 422 -20.07 -15.73 19.22
CA TYR A 422 -20.22 -17.18 19.34
C TYR A 422 -21.21 -17.66 18.28
N SER A 423 -20.96 -18.84 17.73
CA SER A 423 -21.83 -19.46 16.74
C SER A 423 -23.11 -20.02 17.38
N ASP A 424 -24.23 -19.80 16.74
CA ASP A 424 -25.53 -20.35 17.17
C ASP A 424 -25.66 -21.89 16.96
N GLU A 425 -24.82 -22.45 16.07
CA GLU A 425 -24.87 -23.87 15.71
C GLU A 425 -24.06 -24.75 16.69
N ASP A 426 -22.83 -24.35 17.03
CA ASP A 426 -21.96 -25.17 17.86
C ASP A 426 -21.54 -24.49 19.18
N GLY A 427 -21.96 -23.25 19.40
CA GLY A 427 -21.65 -22.47 20.59
C GLY A 427 -20.20 -22.08 20.74
N LEU A 428 -19.35 -22.34 19.74
CA LEU A 428 -17.92 -22.00 19.79
C LEU A 428 -17.67 -20.55 19.39
N PRO A 429 -16.61 -19.92 19.92
CA PRO A 429 -16.24 -18.56 19.55
C PRO A 429 -15.76 -18.46 18.10
N TYR A 430 -15.83 -17.26 17.53
CA TYR A 430 -15.12 -16.85 16.33
C TYR A 430 -14.43 -15.52 16.55
N THR A 431 -13.31 -15.29 15.83
CA THR A 431 -12.49 -14.10 15.97
C THR A 431 -13.11 -12.89 15.25
N THR A 432 -12.87 -11.68 15.76
CA THR A 432 -13.27 -10.43 15.10
C THR A 432 -12.64 -10.28 13.73
N LEU A 433 -11.37 -10.68 13.59
CA LEU A 433 -10.67 -10.74 12.31
C LEU A 433 -10.57 -12.19 11.85
N SER A 434 -10.77 -12.44 10.56
CA SER A 434 -10.61 -13.77 9.96
C SER A 434 -10.25 -13.65 8.48
N TYR A 435 -9.87 -14.75 7.86
CA TYR A 435 -9.45 -14.80 6.46
C TYR A 435 -10.32 -15.76 5.64
N ALA A 436 -10.47 -15.54 4.35
CA ALA A 436 -11.19 -16.46 3.48
C ALA A 436 -10.40 -17.76 3.25
N ASN A 437 -9.07 -17.70 3.26
CA ASN A 437 -8.20 -18.86 3.05
C ASN A 437 -6.88 -18.66 3.80
N GLY A 438 -6.03 -19.68 3.85
CA GLY A 438 -4.70 -19.60 4.46
C GLY A 438 -4.44 -20.71 5.49
N GLU A 439 -3.27 -20.64 6.16
CA GLU A 439 -2.85 -21.60 7.18
C GLU A 439 -3.76 -21.63 8.41
N GLY A 440 -4.48 -20.53 8.69
CA GLY A 440 -5.46 -20.44 9.76
C GLY A 440 -6.60 -21.45 9.67
N TYR A 441 -6.77 -22.12 8.51
CA TYR A 441 -7.70 -23.23 8.34
C TYR A 441 -7.46 -24.35 9.37
N TYR A 442 -6.21 -24.72 9.61
CA TYR A 442 -5.84 -25.81 10.52
C TYR A 442 -6.05 -25.46 12.00
N LEU A 443 -6.25 -24.20 12.31
CA LEU A 443 -6.69 -23.73 13.63
C LEU A 443 -8.19 -23.47 13.72
N THR A 444 -8.86 -23.39 12.57
CA THR A 444 -10.32 -23.23 12.51
C THR A 444 -11.04 -24.55 12.70
N TYR A 445 -10.53 -25.61 12.05
CA TYR A 445 -11.16 -26.93 12.00
C TYR A 445 -10.26 -28.00 12.61
N LYS A 446 -10.86 -28.98 13.31
CA LYS A 446 -10.11 -30.09 13.90
C LYS A 446 -9.50 -30.97 12.81
N GLU A 447 -8.26 -31.39 13.02
CA GLU A 447 -7.56 -32.30 12.13
C GLU A 447 -8.36 -33.58 11.93
N GLY A 448 -8.55 -33.99 10.65
CA GLY A 448 -9.29 -35.19 10.29
C GLY A 448 -10.83 -35.07 10.43
N ASN A 449 -11.36 -33.98 10.94
CA ASN A 449 -12.80 -33.74 11.03
C ASN A 449 -13.18 -32.27 10.73
N PRO A 450 -13.25 -31.88 9.45
CA PRO A 450 -13.55 -30.51 9.05
C PRO A 450 -14.99 -30.05 9.38
N ALA A 451 -15.84 -30.92 9.91
CA ALA A 451 -17.16 -30.54 10.41
C ALA A 451 -17.11 -30.00 11.85
N GLU A 452 -15.98 -30.12 12.55
CA GLU A 452 -15.82 -29.62 13.91
C GLU A 452 -14.81 -28.48 13.98
N ARG A 453 -15.24 -27.36 14.56
CA ARG A 453 -14.36 -26.20 14.80
C ARG A 453 -13.52 -26.36 16.07
N VAL A 454 -12.42 -25.62 16.12
CA VAL A 454 -11.56 -25.51 17.31
C VAL A 454 -12.11 -24.45 18.25
N ASP A 455 -12.05 -24.70 19.57
CA ASP A 455 -12.37 -23.69 20.58
C ASP A 455 -11.18 -22.73 20.79
N PHE A 456 -11.34 -21.50 20.32
CA PHE A 456 -10.31 -20.45 20.45
C PHE A 456 -10.24 -19.83 21.84
N SER A 457 -11.14 -20.15 22.75
CA SER A 457 -11.12 -19.55 24.10
C SER A 457 -9.86 -19.84 24.90
N GLN A 458 -9.08 -20.84 24.47
CA GLN A 458 -7.83 -21.27 25.09
C GLN A 458 -6.57 -20.66 24.43
N TYR A 459 -6.71 -19.90 23.36
CA TYR A 459 -5.60 -19.32 22.62
C TYR A 459 -5.34 -17.87 23.09
N ASP A 460 -4.07 -17.49 23.16
CA ASP A 460 -3.69 -16.09 23.30
C ASP A 460 -3.76 -15.40 21.94
N LEU A 461 -4.90 -14.79 21.65
CA LEU A 461 -5.11 -14.04 20.42
C LEU A 461 -4.27 -12.75 20.36
N THR A 462 -3.65 -12.35 21.48
CA THR A 462 -2.74 -11.18 21.51
C THR A 462 -1.29 -11.54 21.24
N ASP A 463 -0.94 -12.81 21.15
CA ASP A 463 0.38 -13.23 20.66
C ASP A 463 0.48 -12.96 19.15
N HIS A 464 1.56 -12.28 18.73
CA HIS A 464 1.76 -11.96 17.32
C HIS A 464 2.08 -13.17 16.44
N GLN A 465 2.42 -14.32 17.04
CA GLN A 465 2.60 -15.60 16.35
C GLN A 465 1.27 -16.36 16.15
N THR A 466 0.18 -15.92 16.79
CA THR A 466 -1.11 -16.61 16.68
C THR A 466 -1.71 -16.41 15.28
N LEU A 467 -2.00 -17.56 14.63
CA LEU A 467 -2.75 -17.60 13.37
C LEU A 467 -4.23 -17.34 13.63
N TYR A 468 -4.90 -16.71 12.68
CA TYR A 468 -6.33 -16.43 12.77
C TYR A 468 -7.15 -17.30 11.81
N MET A 469 -8.44 -17.47 12.15
CA MET A 469 -9.36 -18.33 11.42
C MET A 469 -9.33 -18.09 9.92
N ALA A 470 -9.32 -19.19 9.13
CA ALA A 470 -9.49 -19.17 7.70
C ALA A 470 -10.46 -20.30 7.28
N THR A 471 -11.19 -20.10 6.16
CA THR A 471 -12.23 -21.03 5.71
C THR A 471 -11.73 -22.09 4.74
N VAL A 472 -10.71 -21.76 3.92
CA VAL A 472 -10.15 -22.66 2.89
C VAL A 472 -8.68 -22.93 3.18
N PRO A 473 -8.22 -24.21 3.17
CA PRO A 473 -6.83 -24.54 3.45
C PRO A 473 -5.92 -24.15 2.28
N LEU A 474 -5.00 -23.22 2.52
CA LEU A 474 -3.89 -22.88 1.65
C LEU A 474 -2.61 -22.77 2.48
N ASN A 475 -1.43 -22.97 1.85
CA ASN A 475 -0.13 -22.80 2.50
C ASN A 475 0.21 -21.34 2.80
N ALA A 476 -0.45 -20.41 2.15
CA ALA A 476 -0.39 -18.97 2.40
C ALA A 476 -1.76 -18.37 2.05
N GLU A 477 -2.16 -17.35 2.78
CA GLU A 477 -3.37 -16.58 2.46
C GLU A 477 -3.19 -15.85 1.13
N SER A 478 -4.26 -15.63 0.39
CA SER A 478 -4.23 -15.00 -0.93
C SER A 478 -4.66 -13.55 -0.89
N HIS A 479 -4.25 -12.80 -1.91
CA HIS A 479 -4.72 -11.42 -2.09
C HIS A 479 -6.24 -11.33 -2.26
N GLY A 480 -6.80 -10.14 -1.98
CA GLY A 480 -8.15 -9.70 -2.29
C GLY A 480 -8.23 -8.95 -3.60
N GLY A 481 -9.38 -8.99 -4.26
CA GLY A 481 -9.62 -8.33 -5.56
C GLY A 481 -10.40 -7.01 -5.46
N GLU A 482 -10.50 -6.45 -4.25
CA GLU A 482 -11.18 -5.17 -4.01
C GLU A 482 -10.39 -3.97 -4.52
N ASP A 483 -11.09 -2.85 -4.76
CA ASP A 483 -10.47 -1.55 -5.00
C ASP A 483 -9.74 -1.06 -3.74
N VAL A 484 -8.57 -0.45 -3.91
CA VAL A 484 -7.77 0.09 -2.82
C VAL A 484 -7.92 1.61 -2.69
N ALA A 485 -7.75 2.12 -1.47
CA ALA A 485 -7.79 3.55 -1.21
C ALA A 485 -6.51 4.27 -1.72
N VAL A 486 -6.69 5.50 -2.19
CA VAL A 486 -5.62 6.42 -2.61
C VAL A 486 -5.81 7.74 -1.90
N PHE A 487 -4.94 8.07 -0.97
CA PHE A 487 -4.96 9.32 -0.23
C PHE A 487 -3.92 10.29 -0.81
N ALA A 488 -4.25 11.58 -0.89
CA ALA A 488 -3.33 12.58 -1.41
C ALA A 488 -3.38 13.90 -0.62
N SER A 489 -2.21 14.53 -0.46
CA SER A 489 -2.05 15.83 0.19
C SER A 489 -0.92 16.63 -0.49
N GLY A 490 -1.04 17.94 -0.55
CA GLY A 490 -0.06 18.84 -1.15
C GLY A 490 -0.48 19.38 -2.53
N PRO A 491 0.50 19.84 -3.35
CA PRO A 491 0.22 20.44 -4.66
C PRO A 491 -0.50 19.47 -5.59
N MET A 492 -1.57 19.96 -6.24
CA MET A 492 -2.42 19.20 -7.18
C MET A 492 -3.12 17.97 -6.58
N ALA A 493 -3.07 17.76 -5.26
CA ALA A 493 -3.68 16.58 -4.62
C ALA A 493 -5.20 16.45 -4.90
N HIS A 494 -5.89 17.54 -5.19
CA HIS A 494 -7.32 17.55 -5.51
C HIS A 494 -7.72 16.75 -6.77
N ILE A 495 -6.77 16.37 -7.64
CA ILE A 495 -7.04 15.54 -8.81
C ILE A 495 -7.16 14.05 -8.46
N PHE A 496 -6.70 13.63 -7.26
CA PHE A 496 -6.84 12.27 -6.74
C PHE A 496 -8.23 12.09 -6.13
N ARG A 497 -9.22 11.78 -6.96
CA ARG A 497 -10.63 11.67 -6.57
C ARG A 497 -11.39 10.69 -7.47
N GLY A 498 -12.48 10.12 -6.96
CA GLY A 498 -13.33 9.16 -7.66
C GLY A 498 -12.71 7.76 -7.72
N ASN A 499 -13.29 6.89 -8.54
CA ASN A 499 -12.75 5.54 -8.79
C ASN A 499 -12.00 5.56 -10.13
N MET A 500 -10.82 4.95 -10.18
CA MET A 500 -9.98 4.96 -11.37
C MET A 500 -9.27 3.61 -11.58
N GLU A 501 -8.70 3.42 -12.74
CA GLU A 501 -7.73 2.37 -13.01
C GLU A 501 -6.40 2.72 -12.33
N GLN A 502 -5.74 1.74 -11.70
CA GLN A 502 -4.49 1.97 -10.95
C GLN A 502 -3.36 2.56 -11.81
N ASN A 503 -3.33 2.23 -13.10
CA ASN A 503 -2.36 2.78 -14.05
C ASN A 503 -2.56 4.27 -14.39
N VAL A 504 -3.60 4.93 -13.87
CA VAL A 504 -3.79 6.39 -13.96
C VAL A 504 -2.93 7.14 -12.95
N LEU A 505 -2.55 6.50 -11.83
CA LEU A 505 -1.78 7.15 -10.76
C LEU A 505 -0.47 7.80 -11.23
N PRO A 506 0.37 7.16 -12.06
CA PRO A 506 1.56 7.80 -12.60
C PRO A 506 1.28 9.05 -13.43
N ASP A 507 0.16 9.08 -14.16
CA ASP A 507 -0.25 10.26 -14.92
C ASP A 507 -0.62 11.43 -14.00
N LEU A 508 -1.35 11.18 -12.92
CA LEU A 508 -1.70 12.22 -11.94
C LEU A 508 -0.46 12.77 -11.24
N ILE A 509 0.44 11.88 -10.80
CA ILE A 509 1.70 12.25 -10.14
C ILE A 509 2.61 13.04 -11.10
N SER A 510 2.81 12.55 -12.33
CA SER A 510 3.67 13.21 -13.32
C SER A 510 3.10 14.55 -13.77
N TYR A 511 1.77 14.67 -13.87
CA TYR A 511 1.11 15.95 -14.13
C TYR A 511 1.35 16.97 -13.02
N ALA A 512 1.21 16.54 -11.76
CA ALA A 512 1.43 17.40 -10.60
C ALA A 512 2.88 17.88 -10.48
N ALA A 513 3.84 16.98 -10.74
CA ALA A 513 5.28 17.28 -10.66
C ALA A 513 5.87 17.86 -11.96
N LYS A 514 5.12 17.91 -13.05
CA LYS A 514 5.60 18.33 -14.38
C LYS A 514 6.81 17.51 -14.85
N ILE A 515 6.71 16.19 -14.76
CA ILE A 515 7.72 15.24 -15.22
C ILE A 515 7.18 14.36 -16.37
N GLY A 516 8.05 13.58 -17.01
CA GLY A 516 7.67 12.71 -18.12
C GLY A 516 7.04 13.50 -19.28
N LYS A 517 5.90 13.06 -19.79
CA LYS A 517 5.18 13.72 -20.89
C LYS A 517 4.62 15.10 -20.55
N TYR A 518 4.58 15.46 -19.26
CA TYR A 518 4.13 16.76 -18.78
C TYR A 518 5.29 17.71 -18.44
N LYS A 519 6.54 17.33 -18.73
CA LYS A 519 7.70 18.21 -18.57
C LYS A 519 7.54 19.39 -19.52
N GLU A 520 7.56 20.61 -18.97
CA GLU A 520 7.53 21.83 -19.77
C GLU A 520 8.83 21.91 -20.59
N ASN A 521 8.74 21.81 -21.89
CA ASN A 521 9.86 22.13 -22.78
C ASN A 521 10.10 23.62 -22.66
N GLY A 522 11.31 24.04 -22.28
CA GLY A 522 11.71 25.44 -22.28
C GLY A 522 11.69 25.99 -23.72
N GLY A 523 10.58 26.52 -24.17
CA GLY A 523 10.41 27.12 -25.48
C GLY A 523 9.16 26.58 -26.20
N ASP A 524 8.22 27.48 -26.39
CA ASP A 524 7.00 27.44 -27.22
C ASP A 524 5.81 26.60 -26.69
N GLY A 525 4.82 27.39 -26.30
CA GLY A 525 3.45 26.91 -26.08
C GLY A 525 2.85 26.31 -27.33
N ASP A 526 2.21 25.22 -27.12
CA ASP A 526 0.89 24.88 -27.68
C ASP A 526 0.61 23.40 -27.37
N GLY A 527 -0.21 23.19 -26.38
CA GLY A 527 -0.68 21.88 -25.97
C GLY A 527 -1.61 21.97 -24.77
N GLN A 528 -2.38 23.05 -24.63
CA GLN A 528 -3.51 23.06 -23.71
C GLN A 528 -4.68 22.26 -24.31
N PRO A 529 -5.18 21.25 -23.61
CA PRO A 529 -6.57 20.87 -23.80
C PRO A 529 -7.41 22.02 -23.23
N GLY A 530 -8.19 22.67 -24.08
CA GLY A 530 -9.00 23.85 -23.86
C GLY A 530 -9.59 24.05 -22.47
N SER A 531 -9.01 24.94 -21.70
CA SER A 531 -9.61 25.54 -20.52
C SER A 531 -9.78 27.07 -20.65
N GLY A 532 -10.09 27.53 -21.85
CA GLY A 532 -10.20 28.95 -22.16
C GLY A 532 -11.55 29.45 -22.69
N SER A 533 -12.58 28.60 -22.82
CA SER A 533 -13.81 29.05 -23.50
C SER A 533 -15.09 29.04 -22.66
N SER A 534 -15.13 28.48 -21.46
CA SER A 534 -16.39 28.44 -20.69
C SER A 534 -16.64 29.65 -19.82
N LEU A 535 -15.61 30.30 -19.25
CA LEU A 535 -15.80 31.49 -18.42
C LEU A 535 -16.02 32.76 -19.26
N ALA A 536 -15.32 32.91 -20.36
CA ALA A 536 -15.52 34.03 -21.28
C ALA A 536 -16.88 33.97 -21.97
N LEU A 537 -17.36 32.77 -22.34
CA LEU A 537 -18.69 32.60 -22.93
C LEU A 537 -19.81 32.84 -21.91
N CYS A 538 -19.63 32.46 -20.64
CA CYS A 538 -20.61 32.76 -19.57
C CYS A 538 -20.70 34.26 -19.27
N ILE A 539 -19.59 34.98 -19.30
CA ILE A 539 -19.63 36.46 -19.08
C ILE A 539 -20.25 37.14 -20.28
N GLN A 540 -19.98 36.75 -21.52
CA GLN A 540 -20.64 37.28 -22.72
C GLN A 540 -22.13 36.95 -22.76
N LEU A 541 -22.56 35.75 -22.35
CA LEU A 541 -23.98 35.41 -22.26
C LEU A 541 -24.70 36.18 -21.17
N MET A 542 -24.08 36.43 -20.03
CA MET A 542 -24.69 37.26 -18.98
C MET A 542 -24.83 38.74 -19.39
N VAL A 543 -23.88 39.29 -20.14
CA VAL A 543 -23.98 40.64 -20.67
C VAL A 543 -25.06 40.73 -21.74
N VAL A 544 -25.19 39.75 -22.65
CA VAL A 544 -26.23 39.72 -23.65
C VAL A 544 -27.63 39.52 -23.05
N CYS A 545 -27.78 38.62 -22.07
CA CYS A 545 -29.06 38.46 -21.38
C CYS A 545 -29.43 39.65 -20.49
N GLY A 546 -28.46 40.32 -19.85
CA GLY A 546 -28.69 41.53 -19.05
C GLY A 546 -29.16 42.72 -19.92
N VAL A 547 -28.62 42.87 -21.12
CA VAL A 547 -29.03 43.95 -22.05
C VAL A 547 -30.41 43.67 -22.66
N THR A 548 -30.78 42.41 -22.89
CA THR A 548 -32.10 42.05 -23.43
C THR A 548 -33.21 42.23 -22.40
N VAL A 549 -32.96 42.07 -21.11
CA VAL A 549 -33.92 42.31 -20.03
C VAL A 549 -34.10 43.81 -19.78
N LEU A 550 -33.05 44.64 -19.92
CA LEU A 550 -33.14 46.10 -19.79
C LEU A 550 -33.85 46.77 -20.96
N LEU A 551 -33.79 46.20 -22.17
CA LEU A 551 -34.52 46.73 -23.35
C LEU A 551 -35.98 46.24 -23.41
N GLY A 552 -36.35 45.21 -22.69
CA GLY A 552 -37.73 44.71 -22.56
C GLY A 552 -38.61 45.46 -21.55
N GLN A 553 -38.03 46.28 -20.67
CA GLN A 553 -38.78 47.06 -19.67
C GLN A 553 -39.06 48.55 -20.07
N LEU A 554 -38.71 48.93 -21.30
CA LEU A 554 -38.93 50.29 -21.80
C LEU A 554 -40.06 50.39 -22.84
N LYS A 555 -40.94 49.38 -22.92
CA LYS A 555 -42.20 49.48 -23.67
C LYS A 555 -43.33 48.93 -22.82
N TRP A 556 -43.91 49.80 -22.00
CA TRP A 556 -45.34 49.98 -21.65
C TRP A 556 -45.41 51.01 -20.55
#